data_43b25590130c9f4416b8be7f843373af
#
_entry.id   43b25590130c9f4416b8be7f843373af
#
_cell.length_a   1.000
_cell.length_b   1.000
_cell.length_c   1.000
_cell.angle_alpha   90.00
_cell.angle_beta   90.00
_cell.angle_gamma   90.00
#
_symmetry.space_group_name_H-M   'P 1'
#
loop_
_entity.id
_entity.type
_entity.pdbx_description
1 polymer ?
#
loop_
_entity_poly.entity_id
_entity_poly.type
_entity_poly.pdbx_seq_one_letter_code
_entity_poly.pdbx_strand_id
1 'polypeptide(L)'
;MKFRHIVFTVIALLGALSAAVAADRYALINISTAYVRSRPSHSGELVTQQLMGFPVKILASEGEWNKVETIDGYEGYIIDNTLVALTPEAYNQWKSLPRVVVTAHKELSVTDAHGAQVSDVVPGAILVYGGICPSDSSMVVVVLPDGRKGLLDAGALTDITDWSRQPLSVDDAIAYGMDNLGAPYLWGGMSPKGMDCSGLTWTAYWLNGRLLQRDASKQAIMGDKITDWKQLRAGDLAFFGNPKTGRITHVALLRDSKGNFVHSSAGRVRLNSLDPTADDCIKARFLWGISCDNFRPIKNDTALIWLFNI
;
A
#
# COMPACT_ATOMS: atom_id res chain seq x y z
N MET A 1 -18.90 11.37 -16.90
CA MET A 1 -17.61 10.89 -17.41
C MET A 1 -17.81 10.24 -18.78
N LYS A 2 -17.15 10.71 -19.87
CA LYS A 2 -17.35 10.13 -21.22
C LYS A 2 -16.21 9.13 -21.44
N PHE A 3 -16.45 7.85 -21.20
CA PHE A 3 -15.52 6.78 -21.56
C PHE A 3 -15.61 6.49 -23.06
N ARG A 4 -14.47 6.58 -23.75
CA ARG A 4 -14.33 6.10 -25.13
C ARG A 4 -14.13 4.59 -25.09
N HIS A 5 -15.00 3.88 -25.78
CA HIS A 5 -14.86 2.44 -25.99
C HIS A 5 -13.61 2.16 -26.83
N ILE A 6 -12.55 1.69 -26.21
CA ILE A 6 -11.38 1.18 -26.89
C ILE A 6 -11.30 -0.31 -26.57
N VAL A 7 -11.62 -1.12 -27.55
CA VAL A 7 -11.46 -2.58 -27.49
C VAL A 7 -9.99 -2.88 -27.71
N PHE A 8 -9.28 -3.34 -26.68
CA PHE A 8 -7.90 -3.81 -26.82
C PHE A 8 -7.84 -5.33 -26.92
N THR A 9 -7.26 -5.79 -28.01
CA THR A 9 -6.79 -7.16 -28.13
C THR A 9 -5.50 -7.29 -27.35
N VAL A 10 -5.58 -7.89 -26.15
CA VAL A 10 -4.39 -8.21 -25.35
C VAL A 10 -3.71 -9.43 -25.99
N ILE A 11 -2.62 -9.19 -26.69
CA ILE A 11 -1.76 -10.25 -27.22
C ILE A 11 -0.85 -10.70 -26.09
N ALA A 12 -0.98 -11.96 -25.68
CA ALA A 12 -0.04 -12.63 -24.79
C ALA A 12 1.31 -12.78 -25.50
N LEU A 13 2.30 -11.95 -25.12
CA LEU A 13 3.70 -12.15 -25.51
C LEU A 13 4.45 -12.69 -24.30
N LEU A 14 4.49 -14.00 -24.17
CA LEU A 14 5.41 -14.74 -23.32
C LEU A 14 6.56 -15.26 -24.17
N GLY A 15 7.78 -14.88 -23.81
CA GLY A 15 8.98 -15.66 -24.12
C GLY A 15 9.97 -15.03 -25.08
N ALA A 16 11.08 -14.55 -24.53
CA ALA A 16 12.44 -14.85 -25.03
C ALA A 16 13.48 -14.44 -23.98
N LEU A 17 14.15 -15.41 -23.36
CA LEU A 17 15.41 -15.19 -22.66
C LEU A 17 16.49 -14.88 -23.71
N SER A 18 17.03 -13.66 -23.66
CA SER A 18 18.35 -13.40 -24.26
C SER A 18 19.21 -12.67 -23.22
N ALA A 19 20.38 -13.24 -22.94
CA ALA A 19 21.39 -12.60 -22.12
C ALA A 19 21.84 -11.30 -22.80
N ALA A 20 21.48 -10.15 -22.24
CA ALA A 20 21.97 -8.84 -22.61
C ALA A 20 22.25 -8.03 -21.35
N VAL A 21 23.25 -7.18 -21.41
CA VAL A 21 23.66 -6.13 -20.47
C VAL A 21 22.55 -5.80 -19.47
N ALA A 22 22.89 -5.75 -18.18
CA ALA A 22 21.94 -5.61 -17.08
C ALA A 22 20.98 -4.42 -17.24
N ALA A 23 19.96 -4.61 -18.08
CA ALA A 23 18.80 -3.74 -18.09
C ALA A 23 18.06 -3.90 -16.76
N ASP A 24 17.55 -2.81 -16.24
CA ASP A 24 16.71 -2.83 -15.02
C ASP A 24 15.61 -3.89 -15.19
N ARG A 25 15.57 -4.84 -14.26
CA ARG A 25 14.58 -5.93 -14.26
C ARG A 25 13.48 -5.57 -13.29
N TYR A 26 12.24 -5.69 -13.74
CA TYR A 26 11.06 -5.41 -12.91
C TYR A 26 10.18 -6.65 -12.81
N ALA A 27 9.36 -6.68 -11.77
CA ALA A 27 8.29 -7.66 -11.63
C ALA A 27 7.07 -7.00 -11.00
N LEU A 28 5.88 -7.58 -11.22
CA LEU A 28 4.66 -7.22 -10.51
C LEU A 28 4.34 -8.28 -9.47
N ILE A 29 3.86 -7.84 -8.34
CA ILE A 29 3.34 -8.73 -7.29
C ILE A 29 2.07 -9.42 -7.81
N ASN A 30 2.01 -10.75 -7.76
CA ASN A 30 0.95 -11.57 -8.35
C ASN A 30 -0.01 -12.20 -7.31
N ILE A 31 0.18 -11.93 -6.05
CA ILE A 31 -0.72 -12.37 -4.95
C ILE A 31 -1.20 -11.16 -4.17
N SER A 32 -2.28 -11.32 -3.39
CA SER A 32 -2.88 -10.18 -2.66
C SER A 32 -1.86 -9.43 -1.78
N THR A 33 -0.97 -10.16 -1.09
CA THR A 33 0.14 -9.61 -0.32
C THR A 33 1.37 -10.50 -0.42
N ALA A 34 2.47 -10.00 -0.97
CA ALA A 34 3.77 -10.69 -0.99
C ALA A 34 4.61 -10.28 0.20
N TYR A 35 5.29 -11.24 0.82
CA TYR A 35 6.17 -10.99 1.96
C TYR A 35 7.56 -10.58 1.48
N VAL A 36 8.00 -9.41 1.91
CA VAL A 36 9.38 -8.96 1.76
C VAL A 36 10.15 -9.34 3.02
N ARG A 37 11.19 -10.14 2.87
CA ARG A 37 11.97 -10.69 3.98
C ARG A 37 13.36 -10.09 4.04
N SER A 38 13.96 -10.08 5.25
CA SER A 38 15.32 -9.56 5.48
C SER A 38 16.41 -10.42 4.85
N ARG A 39 16.12 -11.68 4.51
CA ARG A 39 17.06 -12.64 3.90
C ARG A 39 16.30 -13.64 3.01
N PRO A 40 16.96 -14.31 2.04
CA PRO A 40 16.34 -15.26 1.12
C PRO A 40 15.97 -16.58 1.82
N SER A 41 14.98 -16.53 2.70
CA SER A 41 14.53 -17.68 3.48
C SER A 41 13.15 -17.44 4.07
N HIS A 42 12.33 -18.50 4.16
CA HIS A 42 11.03 -18.46 4.86
C HIS A 42 11.17 -18.11 6.35
N SER A 43 12.33 -18.36 6.97
CA SER A 43 12.67 -17.97 8.35
C SER A 43 13.27 -16.56 8.46
N GLY A 44 13.44 -15.82 7.33
CA GLY A 44 13.81 -14.42 7.34
C GLY A 44 12.73 -13.57 8.00
N GLU A 45 13.13 -12.52 8.72
CA GLU A 45 12.17 -11.57 9.30
C GLU A 45 11.29 -10.97 8.21
N LEU A 46 9.98 -10.89 8.43
CA LEU A 46 9.07 -10.13 7.58
C LEU A 46 9.32 -8.65 7.83
N VAL A 47 9.91 -7.96 6.86
CA VAL A 47 10.26 -6.53 7.02
C VAL A 47 9.17 -5.61 6.46
N THR A 48 8.49 -6.04 5.41
CA THR A 48 7.29 -5.37 4.86
C THR A 48 6.49 -6.34 3.98
N GLN A 49 5.33 -5.90 3.52
CA GLN A 49 4.55 -6.55 2.45
C GLN A 49 4.53 -5.67 1.21
N GLN A 50 4.28 -6.28 0.05
CA GLN A 50 3.91 -5.59 -1.17
C GLN A 50 2.56 -6.12 -1.66
N LEU A 51 1.75 -5.23 -2.24
CA LEU A 51 0.37 -5.52 -2.62
C LEU A 51 0.29 -5.96 -4.09
N MET A 52 -0.75 -6.70 -4.47
CA MET A 52 -0.96 -7.13 -5.85
C MET A 52 -0.87 -5.97 -6.83
N GLY A 53 -0.14 -6.19 -7.92
CA GLY A 53 0.09 -5.20 -8.98
C GLY A 53 1.14 -4.14 -8.67
N PHE A 54 1.72 -4.13 -7.46
CA PHE A 54 2.86 -3.24 -7.18
C PHE A 54 4.08 -3.68 -7.97
N PRO A 55 4.77 -2.74 -8.63
CA PRO A 55 6.05 -3.03 -9.26
C PRO A 55 7.16 -3.12 -8.22
N VAL A 56 8.09 -4.02 -8.45
CA VAL A 56 9.35 -4.11 -7.72
C VAL A 56 10.50 -4.17 -8.72
N LYS A 57 11.64 -3.55 -8.39
CA LYS A 57 12.87 -3.67 -9.15
C LYS A 57 13.67 -4.86 -8.63
N ILE A 58 14.04 -5.77 -9.50
CA ILE A 58 14.85 -6.94 -9.14
C ILE A 58 16.31 -6.53 -9.16
N LEU A 59 16.96 -6.54 -8.01
CA LEU A 59 18.36 -6.19 -7.82
C LEU A 59 19.28 -7.41 -8.01
N ALA A 60 18.85 -8.60 -7.54
CA ALA A 60 19.57 -9.86 -7.66
C ALA A 60 18.60 -11.04 -7.57
N SER A 61 19.02 -12.23 -8.03
CA SER A 61 18.29 -13.48 -7.85
C SER A 61 19.17 -14.48 -7.13
N GLU A 62 18.62 -15.12 -6.08
CA GLU A 62 19.31 -16.07 -5.19
C GLU A 62 18.44 -17.32 -4.99
N GLY A 63 18.62 -18.35 -5.83
CA GLY A 63 17.77 -19.54 -5.85
C GLY A 63 16.33 -19.17 -6.19
N GLU A 64 15.38 -19.50 -5.31
CA GLU A 64 13.96 -19.18 -5.45
C GLU A 64 13.60 -17.76 -4.95
N TRP A 65 14.57 -16.93 -4.62
CA TRP A 65 14.37 -15.60 -4.04
C TRP A 65 14.92 -14.51 -4.94
N ASN A 66 14.19 -13.41 -5.02
CA ASN A 66 14.67 -12.19 -5.65
C ASN A 66 14.90 -11.11 -4.60
N LYS A 67 16.11 -10.54 -4.56
CA LYS A 67 16.37 -9.30 -3.84
C LYS A 67 15.72 -8.18 -4.67
N VAL A 68 14.85 -7.42 -4.03
CA VAL A 68 14.06 -6.38 -4.69
C VAL A 68 14.19 -5.05 -3.98
N GLU A 69 13.95 -3.97 -4.72
CA GLU A 69 13.65 -2.63 -4.22
C GLU A 69 12.18 -2.34 -4.48
N THR A 70 11.49 -1.81 -3.48
CA THR A 70 10.07 -1.44 -3.53
C THR A 70 9.88 0.04 -3.88
N ILE A 71 8.66 0.45 -4.21
CA ILE A 71 8.36 1.85 -4.61
C ILE A 71 8.65 2.88 -3.51
N ASP A 72 8.68 2.48 -2.25
CA ASP A 72 9.04 3.29 -1.08
C ASP A 72 10.53 3.17 -0.69
N GLY A 73 11.34 2.55 -1.56
CA GLY A 73 12.78 2.40 -1.40
C GLY A 73 13.20 1.38 -0.35
N TYR A 74 12.31 0.45 0.02
CA TYR A 74 12.65 -0.65 0.93
C TYR A 74 13.34 -1.77 0.14
N GLU A 75 14.43 -2.34 0.68
CA GLU A 75 15.09 -3.50 0.09
C GLU A 75 14.83 -4.77 0.91
N GLY A 76 14.63 -5.89 0.23
CA GLY A 76 14.47 -7.20 0.85
C GLY A 76 14.28 -8.30 -0.19
N TYR A 77 13.84 -9.46 0.25
CA TYR A 77 13.73 -10.66 -0.57
C TYR A 77 12.27 -11.08 -0.72
N ILE A 78 11.86 -11.33 -1.96
CA ILE A 78 10.54 -11.89 -2.30
C ILE A 78 10.76 -13.24 -3.00
N ILE A 79 9.94 -14.21 -2.66
CA ILE A 79 9.97 -15.53 -3.30
C ILE A 79 9.40 -15.44 -4.73
N ASP A 80 10.04 -16.14 -5.66
CA ASP A 80 9.86 -16.03 -7.11
C ASP A 80 8.42 -16.30 -7.57
N ASN A 81 7.78 -17.34 -7.02
CA ASN A 81 6.42 -17.76 -7.39
C ASN A 81 5.31 -16.74 -7.05
N THR A 82 5.63 -15.65 -6.37
CA THR A 82 4.71 -14.56 -6.06
C THR A 82 4.86 -13.35 -7.00
N LEU A 83 5.73 -13.48 -8.00
CA LEU A 83 6.10 -12.42 -8.92
C LEU A 83 5.75 -12.79 -10.38
N VAL A 84 5.40 -11.79 -11.17
CA VAL A 84 5.40 -11.87 -12.64
C VAL A 84 6.52 -10.97 -13.15
N ALA A 85 7.59 -11.58 -13.65
CA ALA A 85 8.73 -10.85 -14.21
C ALA A 85 8.34 -10.13 -15.49
N LEU A 86 8.85 -8.91 -15.68
CA LEU A 86 8.61 -8.07 -16.84
C LEU A 86 9.93 -7.70 -17.51
N THR A 87 9.92 -7.68 -18.85
CA THR A 87 10.99 -6.98 -19.59
C THR A 87 10.83 -5.47 -19.41
N PRO A 88 11.86 -4.66 -19.63
CA PRO A 88 11.75 -3.20 -19.57
C PRO A 88 10.62 -2.65 -20.46
N GLU A 89 10.44 -3.24 -21.66
CA GLU A 89 9.39 -2.86 -22.60
C GLU A 89 8.01 -3.20 -22.05
N ALA A 90 7.83 -4.40 -21.51
CA ALA A 90 6.57 -4.84 -20.88
C ALA A 90 6.23 -3.98 -19.66
N TYR A 91 7.23 -3.58 -18.86
CA TYR A 91 7.05 -2.68 -17.74
C TYR A 91 6.61 -1.27 -18.20
N ASN A 92 7.26 -0.72 -19.22
CA ASN A 92 6.86 0.57 -19.81
C ASN A 92 5.46 0.50 -20.42
N GLN A 93 5.11 -0.62 -21.06
CA GLN A 93 3.76 -0.85 -21.56
C GLN A 93 2.75 -0.89 -20.39
N TRP A 94 3.04 -1.63 -19.31
CA TRP A 94 2.18 -1.70 -18.13
C TRP A 94 1.94 -0.31 -17.53
N LYS A 95 2.96 0.55 -17.44
CA LYS A 95 2.82 1.94 -16.97
C LYS A 95 1.88 2.77 -17.84
N SER A 96 1.71 2.43 -19.11
CA SER A 96 0.84 3.15 -20.06
C SER A 96 -0.60 2.60 -20.10
N LEU A 97 -0.86 1.41 -19.52
CA LEU A 97 -2.20 0.85 -19.48
C LEU A 97 -3.14 1.64 -18.54
N PRO A 98 -4.45 1.70 -18.83
CA PRO A 98 -5.42 2.14 -17.86
C PRO A 98 -5.42 1.18 -16.65
N ARG A 99 -5.32 1.73 -15.46
CA ARG A 99 -5.22 0.97 -14.20
C ARG A 99 -6.12 1.57 -13.16
N VAL A 100 -6.48 0.75 -12.19
CA VAL A 100 -7.29 1.14 -11.04
C VAL A 100 -6.58 0.77 -9.74
N VAL A 101 -6.79 1.57 -8.72
CA VAL A 101 -6.41 1.28 -7.33
C VAL A 101 -7.64 0.76 -6.62
N VAL A 102 -7.49 -0.33 -5.85
CA VAL A 102 -8.54 -0.83 -4.97
C VAL A 102 -8.63 0.11 -3.77
N THR A 103 -9.71 0.89 -3.70
CA THR A 103 -9.93 1.91 -2.65
C THR A 103 -10.94 1.47 -1.59
N ALA A 104 -11.49 0.26 -1.68
CA ALA A 104 -12.25 -0.35 -0.58
C ALA A 104 -11.38 -0.53 0.66
N HIS A 105 -11.98 -0.43 1.87
CA HIS A 105 -11.24 -0.56 3.13
C HIS A 105 -11.05 -2.00 3.58
N LYS A 106 -11.64 -2.96 2.88
CA LYS A 106 -11.60 -4.40 3.19
C LYS A 106 -11.05 -5.20 2.02
N GLU A 107 -10.66 -6.42 2.32
CA GLU A 107 -10.37 -7.43 1.32
C GLU A 107 -11.58 -7.69 0.42
N LEU A 108 -11.33 -7.89 -0.86
CA LEU A 108 -12.34 -8.19 -1.86
C LEU A 108 -11.99 -9.49 -2.59
N SER A 109 -13.01 -10.26 -2.94
CA SER A 109 -12.88 -11.39 -3.86
C SER A 109 -12.97 -10.90 -5.30
N VAL A 110 -11.99 -11.23 -6.11
CA VAL A 110 -12.05 -11.10 -7.57
C VAL A 110 -12.72 -12.36 -8.09
N THR A 111 -13.88 -12.23 -8.75
CA THR A 111 -14.69 -13.38 -9.20
C THR A 111 -14.74 -13.44 -10.72
N ASP A 112 -15.02 -14.62 -11.28
CA ASP A 112 -15.38 -14.75 -12.69
C ASP A 112 -16.86 -14.39 -12.93
N ALA A 113 -17.32 -14.53 -14.18
CA ALA A 113 -18.70 -14.24 -14.57
C ALA A 113 -19.74 -15.21 -13.95
N HIS A 114 -19.29 -16.31 -13.35
CA HIS A 114 -20.14 -17.30 -12.66
C HIS A 114 -20.11 -17.13 -11.14
N GLY A 115 -19.36 -16.14 -10.63
CA GLY A 115 -19.18 -15.89 -9.21
C GLY A 115 -18.11 -16.76 -8.55
N ALA A 116 -17.38 -17.57 -9.29
CA ALA A 116 -16.26 -18.34 -8.74
C ALA A 116 -15.06 -17.43 -8.46
N GLN A 117 -14.41 -17.64 -7.33
CA GLN A 117 -13.25 -16.83 -6.94
C GLN A 117 -12.04 -17.12 -7.85
N VAL A 118 -11.52 -16.11 -8.49
CA VAL A 118 -10.28 -16.12 -9.31
C VAL A 118 -9.08 -15.77 -8.44
N SER A 119 -9.23 -14.79 -7.58
CA SER A 119 -8.22 -14.29 -6.64
C SER A 119 -8.89 -13.49 -5.53
N ASP A 120 -8.07 -12.96 -4.63
CA ASP A 120 -8.46 -11.93 -3.68
C ASP A 120 -7.52 -10.73 -3.84
N VAL A 121 -8.00 -9.54 -3.44
CA VAL A 121 -7.22 -8.30 -3.41
C VAL A 121 -7.45 -7.57 -2.11
N VAL A 122 -6.46 -6.80 -1.70
CA VAL A 122 -6.54 -5.97 -0.49
C VAL A 122 -6.55 -4.49 -0.87
N PRO A 123 -6.97 -3.60 0.05
CA PRO A 123 -6.89 -2.15 -0.14
C PRO A 123 -5.53 -1.70 -0.66
N GLY A 124 -5.53 -0.86 -1.66
CA GLY A 124 -4.32 -0.31 -2.26
C GLY A 124 -3.73 -1.12 -3.43
N ALA A 125 -4.20 -2.34 -3.71
CA ALA A 125 -3.76 -3.11 -4.87
C ALA A 125 -3.98 -2.33 -6.18
N ILE A 126 -3.09 -2.55 -7.17
CA ILE A 126 -3.14 -1.90 -8.48
C ILE A 126 -3.45 -2.95 -9.55
N LEU A 127 -4.55 -2.78 -10.27
CA LEU A 127 -4.97 -3.72 -11.31
C LEU A 127 -5.11 -3.02 -12.66
N VAL A 128 -4.91 -3.75 -13.74
CA VAL A 128 -5.18 -3.22 -15.08
C VAL A 128 -6.70 -3.20 -15.30
N TYR A 129 -7.21 -2.06 -15.74
CA TYR A 129 -8.61 -1.87 -16.07
C TYR A 129 -8.93 -2.53 -17.41
N GLY A 130 -9.83 -3.50 -17.41
CA GLY A 130 -10.25 -4.25 -18.60
C GLY A 130 -11.58 -3.77 -19.21
N GLY A 131 -12.20 -2.73 -18.61
CA GLY A 131 -13.47 -2.18 -19.08
C GLY A 131 -14.62 -2.46 -18.11
N ILE A 132 -15.77 -1.85 -18.38
CA ILE A 132 -17.02 -2.14 -17.66
C ILE A 132 -17.52 -3.52 -18.08
N CYS A 133 -18.02 -4.32 -17.15
CA CYS A 133 -18.62 -5.62 -17.45
C CYS A 133 -19.86 -5.43 -18.35
N PRO A 134 -19.92 -6.08 -19.53
CA PRO A 134 -21.05 -5.87 -20.46
C PRO A 134 -22.42 -6.30 -19.92
N SER A 135 -22.44 -7.27 -19.00
CA SER A 135 -23.68 -7.82 -18.40
C SER A 135 -24.10 -7.11 -17.12
N ASP A 136 -23.18 -6.33 -16.50
CA ASP A 136 -23.46 -5.62 -15.26
C ASP A 136 -22.57 -4.37 -15.17
N SER A 137 -23.18 -3.19 -15.39
CA SER A 137 -22.47 -1.91 -15.38
C SER A 137 -21.94 -1.48 -13.99
N SER A 138 -22.35 -2.14 -12.92
CA SER A 138 -21.78 -1.93 -11.58
C SER A 138 -20.45 -2.65 -11.39
N MET A 139 -20.09 -3.56 -12.29
CA MET A 139 -18.89 -4.37 -12.22
C MET A 139 -17.85 -3.94 -13.25
N VAL A 140 -16.61 -4.00 -12.88
CA VAL A 140 -15.43 -3.72 -13.72
C VAL A 140 -14.66 -5.02 -13.94
N VAL A 141 -14.30 -5.27 -15.20
CA VAL A 141 -13.34 -6.31 -15.54
C VAL A 141 -11.95 -5.80 -15.15
N VAL A 142 -11.27 -6.53 -14.32
CA VAL A 142 -9.86 -6.29 -13.97
C VAL A 142 -8.97 -7.38 -14.51
N VAL A 143 -7.72 -7.03 -14.86
CA VAL A 143 -6.71 -7.99 -15.31
C VAL A 143 -5.62 -8.06 -14.25
N LEU A 144 -5.40 -9.26 -13.73
CA LEU A 144 -4.38 -9.56 -12.74
C LEU A 144 -2.99 -9.57 -13.38
N PRO A 145 -1.90 -9.46 -12.60
CA PRO A 145 -0.53 -9.43 -13.15
C PRO A 145 -0.19 -10.63 -14.05
N ASP A 146 -0.73 -11.82 -13.78
CA ASP A 146 -0.54 -13.03 -14.57
C ASP A 146 -1.47 -13.14 -15.79
N GLY A 147 -2.28 -12.11 -16.07
CA GLY A 147 -3.20 -12.05 -17.20
C GLY A 147 -4.58 -12.68 -16.96
N ARG A 148 -4.82 -13.34 -15.82
CA ARG A 148 -6.19 -13.78 -15.46
C ARG A 148 -7.10 -12.56 -15.34
N LYS A 149 -8.37 -12.75 -15.69
CA LYS A 149 -9.40 -11.72 -15.61
C LYS A 149 -10.41 -12.05 -14.53
N GLY A 150 -10.97 -11.03 -13.92
CA GLY A 150 -12.08 -11.17 -13.00
C GLY A 150 -12.87 -9.89 -12.88
N LEU A 151 -13.85 -9.89 -12.02
CA LEU A 151 -14.79 -8.81 -11.78
C LEU A 151 -14.62 -8.26 -10.37
N LEU A 152 -14.71 -6.96 -10.27
CA LEU A 152 -14.81 -6.22 -9.00
C LEU A 152 -15.91 -5.15 -9.12
N ASP A 153 -16.51 -4.79 -8.00
CA ASP A 153 -17.44 -3.65 -7.91
C ASP A 153 -16.75 -2.34 -8.32
N ALA A 154 -17.38 -1.59 -9.21
CA ALA A 154 -16.83 -0.32 -9.70
C ALA A 154 -16.67 0.73 -8.58
N GLY A 155 -17.53 0.70 -7.56
CA GLY A 155 -17.46 1.59 -6.40
C GLY A 155 -16.29 1.33 -5.47
N ALA A 156 -15.63 0.16 -5.60
CA ALA A 156 -14.45 -0.21 -4.84
C ALA A 156 -13.13 0.22 -5.51
N LEU A 157 -13.20 0.89 -6.66
CA LEU A 157 -12.06 1.16 -7.53
C LEU A 157 -11.96 2.64 -7.88
N THR A 158 -10.75 3.17 -7.90
CA THR A 158 -10.45 4.52 -8.39
C THR A 158 -9.45 4.44 -9.53
N ASP A 159 -9.68 5.17 -10.63
CA ASP A 159 -8.69 5.31 -11.71
C ASP A 159 -7.36 5.80 -11.12
N ILE A 160 -6.23 5.22 -11.55
CA ILE A 160 -4.92 5.51 -10.97
C ILE A 160 -4.49 6.97 -11.17
N THR A 161 -4.96 7.64 -12.24
CA THR A 161 -4.69 9.05 -12.48
C THR A 161 -5.50 9.93 -11.55
N ASP A 162 -6.79 9.62 -11.37
CA ASP A 162 -7.67 10.31 -10.42
C ASP A 162 -7.15 10.11 -8.99
N TRP A 163 -6.80 8.87 -8.62
CA TRP A 163 -6.19 8.54 -7.34
C TRP A 163 -4.91 9.37 -7.07
N SER A 164 -4.03 9.51 -8.06
CA SER A 164 -2.76 10.25 -7.89
C SER A 164 -2.94 11.77 -7.72
N ARG A 165 -4.09 12.30 -8.11
CA ARG A 165 -4.40 13.74 -8.09
C ARG A 165 -5.44 14.14 -7.06
N GLN A 166 -6.07 13.16 -6.41
CA GLN A 166 -7.13 13.47 -5.44
C GLN A 166 -6.60 14.27 -4.25
N PRO A 167 -7.38 15.19 -3.69
CA PRO A 167 -7.05 15.82 -2.42
C PRO A 167 -7.02 14.76 -1.30
N LEU A 168 -6.22 14.99 -0.27
CA LEU A 168 -6.24 14.14 0.92
C LEU A 168 -7.62 14.24 1.59
N SER A 169 -8.30 13.11 1.74
CA SER A 169 -9.47 12.99 2.60
C SER A 169 -9.03 12.47 3.98
N VAL A 170 -8.96 13.37 4.95
CA VAL A 170 -8.63 13.00 6.34
C VAL A 170 -9.68 12.05 6.92
N ASP A 171 -10.96 12.31 6.61
CA ASP A 171 -12.07 11.47 7.09
C ASP A 171 -11.96 10.05 6.54
N ASP A 172 -11.60 9.88 5.27
CA ASP A 172 -11.41 8.58 4.65
C ASP A 172 -10.19 7.82 5.22
N ALA A 173 -9.07 8.53 5.43
CA ALA A 173 -7.90 7.94 6.07
C ALA A 173 -8.21 7.43 7.49
N ILE A 174 -8.99 8.18 8.27
CA ILE A 174 -9.47 7.77 9.59
C ILE A 174 -10.46 6.61 9.46
N ALA A 175 -11.39 6.67 8.51
CA ALA A 175 -12.39 5.62 8.27
C ALA A 175 -11.71 4.29 7.96
N TYR A 176 -10.62 4.27 7.16
CA TYR A 176 -9.84 3.05 6.94
C TYR A 176 -9.36 2.41 8.24
N GLY A 177 -8.81 3.21 9.16
CA GLY A 177 -8.38 2.71 10.47
C GLY A 177 -9.56 2.18 11.31
N MET A 178 -10.68 2.90 11.30
CA MET A 178 -11.89 2.54 12.04
C MET A 178 -12.56 1.28 11.51
N ASP A 179 -12.66 1.14 10.20
CA ASP A 179 -13.23 -0.03 9.56
C ASP A 179 -12.40 -1.29 9.83
N ASN A 180 -11.10 -1.13 10.13
CA ASN A 180 -10.19 -2.22 10.41
C ASN A 180 -9.97 -2.47 11.92
N LEU A 181 -10.81 -1.92 12.80
CA LEU A 181 -10.76 -2.26 14.23
C LEU A 181 -10.86 -3.78 14.45
N GLY A 182 -9.94 -4.31 15.27
CA GLY A 182 -9.83 -5.74 15.55
C GLY A 182 -8.98 -6.52 14.55
N ALA A 183 -8.61 -5.95 13.40
CA ALA A 183 -7.68 -6.61 12.47
C ALA A 183 -6.37 -6.97 13.18
N PRO A 184 -5.79 -8.16 12.92
CA PRO A 184 -4.64 -8.66 13.68
C PRO A 184 -3.39 -7.81 13.46
N TYR A 185 -2.58 -7.67 14.51
CA TYR A 185 -1.24 -7.12 14.40
C TYR A 185 -0.32 -8.13 13.71
N LEU A 186 0.32 -7.70 12.63
CA LEU A 186 1.37 -8.46 11.96
C LEU A 186 2.57 -7.55 11.76
N TRP A 187 3.71 -7.87 12.34
CA TRP A 187 4.96 -7.15 12.07
C TRP A 187 5.27 -7.16 10.58
N GLY A 188 5.53 -6.00 9.99
CA GLY A 188 5.72 -5.85 8.54
C GLY A 188 4.44 -5.86 7.70
N GLY A 189 3.27 -6.10 8.30
CA GLY A 189 2.00 -6.18 7.60
C GLY A 189 1.45 -4.83 7.13
N MET A 190 0.70 -4.84 6.01
CA MET A 190 0.17 -3.63 5.36
C MET A 190 -1.30 -3.77 4.92
N SER A 191 -2.02 -4.79 5.38
CA SER A 191 -3.38 -5.06 4.89
C SER A 191 -4.32 -5.51 6.01
N PRO A 192 -5.65 -5.56 5.79
CA PRO A 192 -6.61 -6.11 6.73
C PRO A 192 -6.32 -7.54 7.18
N LYS A 193 -5.55 -8.32 6.42
CA LYS A 193 -5.08 -9.67 6.79
C LYS A 193 -4.10 -9.67 7.96
N GLY A 194 -3.52 -8.51 8.26
CA GLY A 194 -2.61 -8.21 9.34
C GLY A 194 -1.78 -6.99 9.00
N MET A 195 -1.69 -6.05 9.94
CA MET A 195 -0.94 -4.80 9.74
C MET A 195 -0.18 -4.40 11.00
N ASP A 196 1.01 -3.81 10.84
CA ASP A 196 1.68 -3.13 11.94
C ASP A 196 1.24 -1.65 12.03
N CYS A 197 1.83 -0.92 12.97
CA CYS A 197 1.45 0.47 13.24
C CYS A 197 1.69 1.39 12.03
N SER A 198 2.84 1.29 11.41
CA SER A 198 3.19 2.11 10.24
C SER A 198 2.58 1.60 8.94
N GLY A 199 2.25 0.31 8.86
CA GLY A 199 1.49 -0.25 7.74
C GLY A 199 0.04 0.24 7.73
N LEU A 200 -0.59 0.38 8.90
CA LEU A 200 -1.92 0.98 9.00
C LEU A 200 -1.90 2.42 8.48
N THR A 201 -0.99 3.26 8.96
CA THR A 201 -0.91 4.66 8.54
C THR A 201 -0.49 4.76 7.06
N TRP A 202 0.46 3.94 6.61
CA TRP A 202 0.88 3.88 5.21
C TRP A 202 -0.30 3.60 4.28
N THR A 203 -1.10 2.55 4.57
CA THR A 203 -2.23 2.17 3.73
C THR A 203 -3.35 3.20 3.79
N ALA A 204 -3.67 3.76 4.95
CA ALA A 204 -4.66 4.82 5.10
C ALA A 204 -4.34 6.03 4.19
N TYR A 205 -3.06 6.42 4.13
CA TYR A 205 -2.62 7.53 3.28
C TYR A 205 -2.46 7.14 1.81
N TRP A 206 -2.03 5.90 1.53
CA TRP A 206 -1.95 5.37 0.18
C TRP A 206 -3.31 5.38 -0.52
N LEU A 207 -4.38 4.96 0.14
CA LEU A 207 -5.74 5.01 -0.40
C LEU A 207 -6.15 6.44 -0.80
N ASN A 208 -5.55 7.43 -0.18
CA ASN A 208 -5.76 8.87 -0.43
C ASN A 208 -4.68 9.52 -1.32
N GLY A 209 -3.96 8.73 -2.13
CA GLY A 209 -2.98 9.23 -3.09
C GLY A 209 -1.73 9.83 -2.45
N ARG A 210 -1.39 9.42 -1.21
CA ARG A 210 -0.20 9.90 -0.48
C ARG A 210 0.71 8.74 -0.12
N LEU A 211 1.96 8.82 -0.56
CA LEU A 211 2.98 7.82 -0.22
C LEU A 211 3.72 8.24 1.05
N LEU A 212 3.57 7.46 2.12
CA LEU A 212 4.39 7.57 3.33
C LEU A 212 5.63 6.68 3.23
N GLN A 213 6.63 6.98 4.05
CA GLN A 213 7.71 6.05 4.33
C GLN A 213 7.18 4.81 5.07
N ARG A 214 7.80 3.65 4.87
CA ARG A 214 7.31 2.38 5.45
C ARG A 214 7.44 2.34 6.98
N ASP A 215 8.59 2.72 7.52
CA ASP A 215 8.86 2.60 8.95
C ASP A 215 8.36 3.80 9.74
N ALA A 216 7.81 3.58 10.94
CA ALA A 216 7.36 4.65 11.83
C ALA A 216 8.46 5.70 12.10
N SER A 217 9.71 5.28 12.26
CA SER A 217 10.86 6.19 12.46
C SER A 217 11.14 7.06 11.23
N LYS A 218 10.88 6.55 10.02
CA LYS A 218 11.01 7.29 8.78
C LYS A 218 9.79 8.17 8.51
N GLN A 219 8.59 7.73 8.89
CA GLN A 219 7.40 8.59 8.86
C GLN A 219 7.56 9.80 9.78
N ALA A 220 8.19 9.64 10.96
CA ALA A 220 8.37 10.69 11.96
C ALA A 220 9.22 11.90 11.49
N ILE A 221 9.92 11.78 10.37
CA ILE A 221 10.75 12.84 9.80
C ILE A 221 10.17 13.43 8.51
N MET A 222 8.95 13.01 8.12
CA MET A 222 8.28 13.50 6.92
C MET A 222 7.62 14.88 7.09
N GLY A 223 7.60 15.42 8.29
CA GLY A 223 7.02 16.73 8.60
C GLY A 223 7.74 17.42 9.76
N ASP A 224 7.28 18.62 10.10
CA ASP A 224 7.80 19.36 11.23
C ASP A 224 7.24 18.80 12.54
N LYS A 225 8.09 18.73 13.57
CA LYS A 225 7.73 18.15 14.85
C LYS A 225 6.76 19.04 15.62
N ILE A 226 5.66 18.45 16.07
CA ILE A 226 4.68 19.04 16.99
C ILE A 226 4.82 18.33 18.33
N THR A 227 5.43 18.98 19.30
CA THR A 227 5.73 18.38 20.62
C THR A 227 4.58 18.49 21.62
N ASP A 228 3.73 19.49 21.46
CA ASP A 228 2.49 19.60 22.25
C ASP A 228 1.36 18.86 21.53
N TRP A 229 0.95 17.71 22.04
CA TRP A 229 -0.10 16.89 21.46
C TRP A 229 -1.44 17.62 21.30
N LYS A 230 -1.72 18.66 22.09
CA LYS A 230 -2.94 19.47 22.00
C LYS A 230 -3.02 20.29 20.71
N GLN A 231 -1.91 20.44 19.98
CA GLN A 231 -1.86 21.11 18.67
C GLN A 231 -2.13 20.13 17.52
N LEU A 232 -2.15 18.82 17.80
CA LEU A 232 -2.46 17.80 16.80
C LEU A 232 -3.96 17.81 16.47
N ARG A 233 -4.27 17.47 15.25
CA ARG A 233 -5.61 17.44 14.66
C ARG A 233 -5.94 16.08 14.07
N ALA A 234 -7.19 15.89 13.68
CA ALA A 234 -7.59 14.74 12.88
C ALA A 234 -6.68 14.60 11.63
N GLY A 235 -6.24 13.37 11.36
CA GLY A 235 -5.33 13.06 10.26
C GLY A 235 -3.85 13.17 10.61
N ASP A 236 -3.45 13.88 11.66
CA ASP A 236 -2.04 13.98 12.06
C ASP A 236 -1.51 12.63 12.56
N LEU A 237 -0.20 12.45 12.45
CA LEU A 237 0.47 11.25 12.96
C LEU A 237 1.13 11.53 14.30
N ALA A 238 0.87 10.69 15.31
CA ALA A 238 1.51 10.72 16.61
C ALA A 238 2.57 9.62 16.71
N PHE A 239 3.77 9.97 17.15
CA PHE A 239 4.90 9.06 17.30
C PHE A 239 5.24 8.79 18.75
N PHE A 240 5.52 7.52 19.02
CA PHE A 240 5.78 7.02 20.37
C PHE A 240 7.10 6.27 20.39
N GLY A 241 7.74 6.25 21.53
CA GLY A 241 9.03 5.58 21.65
C GLY A 241 9.65 5.69 23.02
N ASN A 242 10.97 5.79 23.05
CA ASN A 242 11.72 5.96 24.29
C ASN A 242 12.00 7.45 24.55
N PRO A 243 11.40 8.07 25.58
CA PRO A 243 11.60 9.51 25.87
C PRO A 243 13.03 9.89 26.18
N LYS A 244 13.85 8.95 26.69
CA LYS A 244 15.26 9.24 27.05
C LYS A 244 16.18 9.29 25.83
N THR A 245 15.89 8.48 24.80
CA THR A 245 16.75 8.39 23.61
C THR A 245 16.16 9.05 22.39
N GLY A 246 14.86 9.40 22.41
CA GLY A 246 14.12 9.89 21.23
C GLY A 246 13.86 8.80 20.17
N ARG A 247 14.19 7.52 20.44
CA ARG A 247 13.98 6.44 19.49
C ARG A 247 12.50 6.18 19.27
N ILE A 248 12.04 6.37 18.04
CA ILE A 248 10.68 6.04 17.61
C ILE A 248 10.54 4.52 17.47
N THR A 249 9.45 3.98 17.98
CA THR A 249 9.09 2.55 17.89
C THR A 249 7.65 2.31 17.48
N HIS A 250 6.83 3.38 17.35
CA HIS A 250 5.41 3.25 17.09
C HIS A 250 4.83 4.54 16.51
N VAL A 251 3.74 4.40 15.75
CA VAL A 251 2.97 5.50 15.17
C VAL A 251 1.47 5.23 15.30
N ALA A 252 0.68 6.29 15.39
CA ALA A 252 -0.77 6.26 15.41
C ALA A 252 -1.35 7.38 14.54
N LEU A 253 -2.58 7.19 14.06
CA LEU A 253 -3.36 8.15 13.28
C LEU A 253 -4.36 8.85 14.20
N LEU A 254 -4.25 10.16 14.33
CA LEU A 254 -5.18 10.98 15.14
C LEU A 254 -6.56 11.01 14.48
N ARG A 255 -7.60 10.80 15.28
CA ARG A 255 -9.01 10.86 14.85
C ARG A 255 -9.66 12.21 15.08
N ASP A 256 -9.12 12.99 16.03
CA ASP A 256 -9.68 14.28 16.42
C ASP A 256 -8.62 15.16 17.13
N SER A 257 -9.00 16.38 17.47
CA SER A 257 -8.18 17.32 18.24
C SER A 257 -8.20 17.07 19.76
N LYS A 258 -8.91 16.03 20.23
CA LYS A 258 -8.97 15.65 21.67
C LYS A 258 -7.89 14.62 22.03
N GLY A 259 -7.06 14.24 21.07
CA GLY A 259 -5.98 13.29 21.26
C GLY A 259 -6.39 11.82 21.09
N ASN A 260 -7.59 11.53 20.61
CA ASN A 260 -8.01 10.17 20.31
C ASN A 260 -7.39 9.70 18.99
N PHE A 261 -6.94 8.45 18.95
CA PHE A 261 -6.27 7.90 17.78
C PHE A 261 -6.59 6.42 17.54
N VAL A 262 -6.40 5.99 16.31
CA VAL A 262 -6.41 4.58 15.90
C VAL A 262 -5.00 4.14 15.59
N HIS A 263 -4.64 2.93 15.99
CA HIS A 263 -3.35 2.33 15.73
C HIS A 263 -3.39 0.80 15.73
N SER A 264 -2.41 0.15 15.11
CA SER A 264 -2.22 -1.29 15.26
C SER A 264 -1.18 -1.56 16.34
N SER A 265 -1.60 -2.17 17.45
CA SER A 265 -0.77 -2.43 18.63
C SER A 265 -1.40 -3.51 19.52
N ALA A 266 -0.58 -4.15 20.35
CA ALA A 266 -1.05 -5.15 21.32
C ALA A 266 -1.96 -6.23 20.69
N GLY A 267 -1.52 -6.76 19.53
CA GLY A 267 -2.16 -7.86 18.83
C GLY A 267 -3.26 -7.49 17.84
N ARG A 268 -3.71 -6.22 17.78
CA ARG A 268 -4.79 -5.81 16.87
C ARG A 268 -4.81 -4.31 16.61
N VAL A 269 -5.59 -3.89 15.62
CA VAL A 269 -6.00 -2.49 15.43
C VAL A 269 -6.98 -2.11 16.55
N ARG A 270 -6.72 -0.98 17.20
CA ARG A 270 -7.46 -0.53 18.38
C ARG A 270 -7.43 0.98 18.56
N LEU A 271 -8.19 1.47 19.53
CA LEU A 271 -8.23 2.88 19.92
C LEU A 271 -7.45 3.10 21.21
N ASN A 272 -6.88 4.28 21.33
CA ASN A 272 -6.29 4.82 22.54
C ASN A 272 -6.33 6.35 22.51
N SER A 273 -5.89 7.00 23.60
CA SER A 273 -5.87 8.46 23.72
C SER A 273 -4.52 9.01 24.21
N LEU A 274 -4.23 10.25 23.81
CA LEU A 274 -3.18 11.09 24.39
C LEU A 274 -3.69 11.90 25.60
N ASP A 275 -5.01 11.98 25.79
CA ASP A 275 -5.61 12.72 26.91
C ASP A 275 -5.32 11.98 28.22
N PRO A 276 -4.63 12.63 29.21
CA PRO A 276 -4.33 12.03 30.49
C PRO A 276 -5.56 11.64 31.33
N THR A 277 -6.74 12.19 31.02
CA THR A 277 -7.99 11.88 31.72
C THR A 277 -8.72 10.65 31.14
N ALA A 278 -8.27 10.14 29.98
CA ALA A 278 -8.85 8.96 29.36
C ALA A 278 -8.29 7.67 30.01
N ASP A 279 -9.16 6.68 30.25
CA ASP A 279 -8.80 5.40 30.87
C ASP A 279 -7.77 4.62 30.04
N ASP A 280 -7.77 4.82 28.73
CA ASP A 280 -6.90 4.16 27.75
C ASP A 280 -5.70 5.04 27.32
N CYS A 281 -5.32 6.03 28.11
CA CYS A 281 -4.25 6.96 27.81
C CYS A 281 -2.88 6.28 27.74
N ILE A 282 -2.14 6.51 26.64
CA ILE A 282 -0.74 6.08 26.50
C ILE A 282 0.24 7.25 26.26
N LYS A 283 -0.10 8.45 26.75
CA LYS A 283 0.69 9.68 26.58
C LYS A 283 2.13 9.56 27.08
N ALA A 284 2.41 8.76 28.09
CA ALA A 284 3.76 8.64 28.67
C ALA A 284 4.88 8.25 27.67
N ARG A 285 4.51 7.65 26.53
CA ARG A 285 5.44 7.29 25.45
C ARG A 285 5.37 8.20 24.23
N PHE A 286 4.48 9.19 24.22
CA PHE A 286 4.39 10.17 23.15
C PHE A 286 5.66 11.01 23.08
N LEU A 287 6.21 11.20 21.89
CA LEU A 287 7.41 12.00 21.65
C LEU A 287 7.08 13.28 20.89
N TRP A 288 6.48 13.17 19.72
CA TRP A 288 5.96 14.28 18.90
C TRP A 288 4.97 13.76 17.87
N GLY A 289 4.26 14.64 17.22
CA GLY A 289 3.48 14.36 16.01
C GLY A 289 3.99 15.15 14.82
N ILE A 290 3.40 14.89 13.65
CA ILE A 290 3.56 15.69 12.44
C ILE A 290 2.19 15.96 11.83
N SER A 291 2.02 17.13 11.19
CA SER A 291 0.77 17.45 10.52
C SER A 291 0.68 16.76 9.16
N CYS A 292 -0.51 16.24 8.87
CA CYS A 292 -0.82 15.66 7.57
C CYS A 292 -0.84 16.69 6.42
N ASP A 293 -1.05 17.97 6.74
CA ASP A 293 -1.06 19.06 5.75
C ASP A 293 0.32 19.34 5.16
N ASN A 294 1.40 18.98 5.87
CA ASN A 294 2.77 19.35 5.56
C ASN A 294 3.70 18.15 5.40
N PHE A 295 3.21 17.01 4.96
CA PHE A 295 4.09 15.89 4.65
C PHE A 295 5.07 16.27 3.55
N ARG A 296 6.36 16.14 3.87
CA ARG A 296 7.42 16.27 2.87
C ARG A 296 7.35 15.05 1.96
N PRO A 297 7.13 15.23 0.66
CA PRO A 297 7.11 14.10 -0.25
C PRO A 297 8.40 13.29 -0.09
N ILE A 298 8.31 11.97 -0.25
CA ILE A 298 9.49 11.12 -0.42
C ILE A 298 10.30 11.74 -1.57
N LYS A 299 11.57 12.02 -1.32
CA LYS A 299 12.47 12.65 -2.29
C LYS A 299 12.32 12.00 -3.66
N ASN A 300 12.04 12.86 -4.62
CA ASN A 300 11.63 12.55 -5.99
C ASN A 300 10.22 11.97 -6.00
N ASP A 301 9.42 12.35 -6.92
CA ASP A 301 8.13 11.75 -7.26
C ASP A 301 8.29 10.26 -7.62
N THR A 302 9.05 9.50 -6.80
CA THR A 302 9.58 8.17 -7.09
C THR A 302 8.44 7.18 -7.27
N ALA A 303 7.38 7.30 -6.48
CA ALA A 303 6.21 6.45 -6.69
C ALA A 303 5.53 6.75 -8.03
N LEU A 304 5.46 8.03 -8.42
CA LEU A 304 4.88 8.42 -9.70
C LEU A 304 5.75 7.93 -10.87
N ILE A 305 7.09 8.02 -10.75
CA ILE A 305 8.02 7.47 -11.77
C ILE A 305 7.86 5.96 -11.91
N TRP A 306 7.60 5.24 -10.81
CA TRP A 306 7.38 3.80 -10.86
C TRP A 306 6.01 3.43 -11.44
N LEU A 307 5.04 4.29 -11.30
CA LEU A 307 3.67 4.03 -11.71
C LEU A 307 3.32 4.66 -13.07
N PHE A 308 4.02 5.71 -13.49
CA PHE A 308 3.72 6.45 -14.71
C PHE A 308 4.97 6.65 -15.58
N ASN A 309 4.77 6.86 -16.86
CA ASN A 309 5.80 7.30 -17.80
C ASN A 309 5.85 8.83 -17.77
N ILE A 310 6.66 9.39 -16.86
CA ILE A 310 6.93 10.84 -16.68
C ILE A 310 8.41 11.12 -16.83
#